data_84594e895b8a1630f5eaf8bc621f26ae
#
_entry.id   84594e895b8a1630f5eaf8bc621f26ae
#
_cell.length_a   1.000
_cell.length_b   1.000
_cell.length_c   1.000
_cell.angle_alpha   90.00
_cell.angle_beta   90.00
_cell.angle_gamma   90.00
#
_symmetry.space_group_name_H-M   'P 1'
#
loop_
_entity.id
_entity.type
_entity.pdbx_description
1 polymer ?
#
loop_
_entity_poly.entity_id
_entity_poly.type
_entity_poly.pdbx_seq_one_letter_code
_entity_poly.pdbx_strand_id
1 'polypeptide(L)'
;MKERTLKLVELFESLQGEGANTGRLVVFVRLTGCNLSCSFCDTAYNMMTLELTPSELLARIQTDFPHCKSIIWTGGEPTLQLTQEIVQLFKASGYWQALESNGLKAAPLGLDYITLSPKGNTRPQVLEQYRDRQVGEVRIAIADGDALPVIEELPQAEHYFLSPIFDGDTIIPANVSHCEALIRRDPRWRLSLQTHKLIGIR
;
A
#
# COMPACT_ATOMS: atom_id res chain seq x y z
N MET A 1 -3.50 -7.93 -31.16
CA MET A 1 -2.90 -8.41 -29.90
C MET A 1 -3.99 -8.39 -28.84
N LYS A 2 -4.11 -9.46 -28.04
CA LYS A 2 -5.09 -9.47 -26.95
C LYS A 2 -4.64 -8.44 -25.89
N GLU A 3 -5.49 -7.49 -25.55
CA GLU A 3 -5.20 -6.48 -24.52
C GLU A 3 -4.90 -7.21 -23.21
N ARG A 4 -3.88 -6.74 -22.47
CA ARG A 4 -3.51 -7.32 -21.18
C ARG A 4 -4.60 -7.03 -20.17
N THR A 5 -5.09 -8.04 -19.44
CA THR A 5 -6.08 -7.88 -18.39
C THR A 5 -5.42 -7.73 -17.02
N LEU A 6 -6.10 -7.03 -16.12
CA LEU A 6 -5.83 -6.95 -14.70
C LEU A 6 -6.74 -7.92 -13.95
N LYS A 7 -6.16 -8.68 -13.02
CA LYS A 7 -6.88 -9.62 -12.16
C LYS A 7 -7.04 -9.00 -10.78
N LEU A 8 -8.28 -8.80 -10.35
CA LEU A 8 -8.62 -8.14 -9.11
C LEU A 8 -9.21 -9.13 -8.11
N VAL A 9 -8.90 -8.90 -6.85
CA VAL A 9 -9.62 -9.49 -5.71
C VAL A 9 -10.88 -8.71 -5.45
N GLU A 10 -10.79 -7.36 -5.43
CA GLU A 10 -11.90 -6.47 -5.15
C GLU A 10 -11.68 -5.06 -5.69
N LEU A 11 -12.78 -4.34 -5.85
CA LEU A 11 -12.86 -2.95 -6.25
C LEU A 11 -13.91 -2.27 -5.37
N PHE A 12 -13.52 -1.26 -4.58
CA PHE A 12 -14.45 -0.57 -3.67
C PHE A 12 -13.97 0.83 -3.32
N GLU A 13 -14.90 1.70 -2.94
CA GLU A 13 -14.63 3.04 -2.42
C GLU A 13 -14.63 3.01 -0.90
N SER A 14 -13.65 3.64 -0.28
CA SER A 14 -13.59 3.84 1.17
C SER A 14 -12.60 4.96 1.52
N LEU A 15 -12.39 5.20 2.82
CA LEU A 15 -11.34 6.08 3.30
C LEU A 15 -10.03 5.31 3.47
N GLN A 16 -8.91 5.89 3.02
CA GLN A 16 -7.60 5.35 3.39
C GLN A 16 -7.45 5.36 4.91
N GLY A 17 -7.16 4.20 5.47
CA GLY A 17 -7.08 4.02 6.93
C GLY A 17 -5.67 4.10 7.50
N GLU A 18 -4.62 4.27 6.67
CA GLU A 18 -3.23 4.14 7.07
C GLU A 18 -2.33 5.23 6.49
N GLY A 19 -1.21 5.51 7.20
CA GLY A 19 -0.18 6.41 6.73
C GLY A 19 -0.58 7.87 6.63
N ALA A 20 0.14 8.63 5.82
CA ALA A 20 -0.06 10.06 5.65
C ALA A 20 -1.36 10.41 4.91
N ASN A 21 -1.93 9.47 4.17
CA ASN A 21 -3.18 9.66 3.43
C ASN A 21 -4.44 9.23 4.21
N THR A 22 -4.32 8.94 5.51
CA THR A 22 -5.46 8.56 6.37
C THR A 22 -6.59 9.59 6.26
N GLY A 23 -7.82 9.10 6.04
CA GLY A 23 -9.03 9.91 5.87
C GLY A 23 -9.30 10.39 4.44
N ARG A 24 -8.41 10.13 3.47
CA ARG A 24 -8.66 10.45 2.07
C ARG A 24 -9.67 9.48 1.46
N LEU A 25 -10.72 10.00 0.81
CA LEU A 25 -11.64 9.18 0.00
C LEU A 25 -10.91 8.65 -1.24
N VAL A 26 -10.94 7.34 -1.43
CA VAL A 26 -10.22 6.65 -2.51
C VAL A 26 -11.00 5.45 -3.02
N VAL A 27 -10.74 5.07 -4.26
CA VAL A 27 -11.11 3.76 -4.80
C VAL A 27 -9.93 2.82 -4.63
N PHE A 28 -10.12 1.75 -3.88
CA PHE A 28 -9.14 0.69 -3.75
C PHE A 28 -9.25 -0.29 -4.92
N VAL A 29 -8.16 -0.44 -5.65
CA VAL A 29 -8.00 -1.47 -6.69
C VAL A 29 -7.09 -2.54 -6.13
N ARG A 30 -7.67 -3.61 -5.58
CA ARG A 30 -6.92 -4.71 -4.98
C ARG A 30 -6.63 -5.78 -6.02
N LEU A 31 -5.39 -5.85 -6.46
CA LEU A 31 -4.91 -6.80 -7.46
C LEU A 31 -4.57 -8.16 -6.82
N THR A 32 -4.68 -9.25 -7.62
CA THR A 32 -4.32 -10.60 -7.18
C THR A 32 -2.82 -10.85 -7.28
N GLY A 33 -2.33 -11.83 -6.54
CA GLY A 33 -0.96 -12.33 -6.59
C GLY A 33 0.02 -11.50 -5.78
N CYS A 34 0.98 -12.18 -5.18
CA CYS A 34 2.08 -11.57 -4.42
C CYS A 34 3.36 -12.37 -4.66
N ASN A 35 4.50 -11.69 -4.62
CA ASN A 35 5.84 -12.27 -4.67
C ASN A 35 6.40 -12.60 -3.28
N LEU A 36 5.60 -12.39 -2.22
CA LEU A 36 5.91 -12.74 -0.82
C LEU A 36 4.78 -13.58 -0.21
N SER A 37 5.10 -14.27 0.88
CA SER A 37 4.15 -15.04 1.70
C SER A 37 4.41 -14.68 3.18
N CYS A 38 3.86 -13.55 3.62
CA CYS A 38 4.01 -13.05 4.99
C CYS A 38 3.05 -13.77 5.94
N SER A 39 3.53 -14.21 7.10
CA SER A 39 2.72 -14.92 8.10
C SER A 39 1.63 -14.05 8.75
N PHE A 40 1.82 -12.72 8.75
CA PHE A 40 0.88 -11.74 9.30
C PHE A 40 0.04 -11.04 8.23
N CYS A 41 0.00 -11.59 6.98
CA CYS A 41 -0.75 -10.99 5.90
C CYS A 41 -2.25 -11.13 6.14
N ASP A 42 -2.97 -10.00 6.19
CA ASP A 42 -4.42 -9.93 6.38
C ASP A 42 -5.21 -9.90 5.05
N THR A 43 -4.52 -10.03 3.92
CA THR A 43 -5.12 -9.94 2.58
C THR A 43 -5.22 -11.31 1.91
N ALA A 44 -6.44 -11.72 1.53
CA ALA A 44 -6.69 -12.93 0.74
C ALA A 44 -6.47 -12.66 -0.77
N TYR A 45 -5.22 -12.40 -1.19
CA TYR A 45 -4.87 -11.97 -2.55
C TYR A 45 -4.90 -13.07 -3.63
N ASN A 46 -5.25 -14.30 -3.28
CA ASN A 46 -5.30 -15.43 -4.22
C ASN A 46 -6.69 -15.65 -4.86
N MET A 47 -7.71 -14.96 -4.38
CA MET A 47 -9.08 -15.11 -4.88
C MET A 47 -9.38 -14.03 -5.93
N MET A 48 -9.33 -14.39 -7.21
CA MET A 48 -9.75 -13.50 -8.29
C MET A 48 -11.27 -13.44 -8.35
N THR A 49 -11.83 -12.23 -8.29
CA THR A 49 -13.27 -11.99 -8.46
C THR A 49 -13.60 -11.27 -9.77
N LEU A 50 -12.66 -10.49 -10.30
CA LEU A 50 -12.82 -9.71 -11.52
C LEU A 50 -11.57 -9.83 -12.40
N GLU A 51 -11.79 -9.87 -13.72
CA GLU A 51 -10.74 -9.75 -14.72
C GLU A 51 -11.18 -8.71 -15.76
N LEU A 52 -10.45 -7.60 -15.86
CA LEU A 52 -10.81 -6.44 -16.66
C LEU A 52 -9.57 -5.93 -17.43
N THR A 53 -9.78 -5.43 -18.64
CA THR A 53 -8.78 -4.60 -19.31
C THR A 53 -8.63 -3.28 -18.56
N PRO A 54 -7.52 -2.54 -18.71
CA PRO A 54 -7.36 -1.22 -18.09
C PRO A 54 -8.47 -0.23 -18.47
N SER A 55 -8.95 -0.29 -19.72
CA SER A 55 -10.03 0.57 -20.20
C SER A 55 -11.37 0.21 -19.58
N GLU A 56 -11.68 -1.08 -19.43
CA GLU A 56 -12.89 -1.54 -18.73
C GLU A 56 -12.87 -1.19 -17.25
N LEU A 57 -11.70 -1.33 -16.59
CA LEU A 57 -11.53 -0.92 -15.19
C LEU A 57 -11.76 0.59 -15.01
N LEU A 58 -11.20 1.41 -15.91
CA LEU A 58 -11.40 2.85 -15.88
C LEU A 58 -12.89 3.21 -16.04
N ALA A 59 -13.57 2.63 -17.05
CA ALA A 59 -14.99 2.85 -17.27
C ALA A 59 -15.84 2.41 -16.07
N ARG A 60 -15.49 1.27 -15.46
CA ARG A 60 -16.15 0.76 -14.26
C ARG A 60 -16.01 1.71 -13.07
N ILE A 61 -14.80 2.22 -12.82
CA ILE A 61 -14.54 3.18 -11.73
C ILE A 61 -15.31 4.48 -11.98
N GLN A 62 -15.34 4.98 -13.21
CA GLN A 62 -16.08 6.20 -13.56
C GLN A 62 -17.60 6.06 -13.36
N THR A 63 -18.12 4.85 -13.59
CA THR A 63 -19.56 4.55 -13.44
C THR A 63 -19.95 4.33 -11.99
N ASP A 64 -19.19 3.50 -11.27
CA ASP A 64 -19.54 3.06 -9.91
C ASP A 64 -19.18 4.10 -8.85
N PHE A 65 -18.10 4.90 -9.08
CA PHE A 65 -17.56 5.88 -8.13
C PHE A 65 -17.35 7.27 -8.77
N PRO A 66 -18.39 7.90 -9.32
CA PRO A 66 -18.27 9.11 -10.15
C PRO A 66 -17.67 10.32 -9.41
N HIS A 67 -17.80 10.36 -8.09
CA HIS A 67 -17.35 11.46 -7.25
C HIS A 67 -15.91 11.27 -6.73
N CYS A 68 -15.34 10.07 -6.82
CA CYS A 68 -13.98 9.79 -6.37
C CYS A 68 -12.97 9.92 -7.51
N LYS A 69 -11.95 10.75 -7.32
CA LYS A 69 -10.86 10.96 -8.28
C LYS A 69 -9.50 10.52 -7.72
N SER A 70 -9.52 9.68 -6.70
CA SER A 70 -8.31 9.13 -6.08
C SER A 70 -8.34 7.60 -6.13
N ILE A 71 -7.22 6.98 -6.51
CA ILE A 71 -7.07 5.53 -6.61
C ILE A 71 -5.90 5.09 -5.76
N ILE A 72 -6.07 3.99 -5.03
CA ILE A 72 -4.98 3.25 -4.41
C ILE A 72 -4.84 1.89 -5.09
N TRP A 73 -3.72 1.70 -5.75
CA TRP A 73 -3.29 0.41 -6.27
C TRP A 73 -2.71 -0.41 -5.12
N THR A 74 -3.37 -1.50 -4.77
CA THR A 74 -3.02 -2.38 -3.66
C THR A 74 -3.25 -3.85 -4.04
N GLY A 75 -3.22 -4.76 -3.09
CA GLY A 75 -3.55 -6.17 -3.29
C GLY A 75 -2.56 -7.09 -2.61
N GLY A 76 -2.08 -8.12 -3.31
CA GLY A 76 -0.89 -8.85 -2.95
C GLY A 76 0.33 -7.95 -3.19
N GLU A 77 0.86 -7.97 -4.43
CA GLU A 77 1.88 -7.00 -4.86
C GLU A 77 1.45 -6.37 -6.20
N PRO A 78 0.99 -5.11 -6.20
CA PRO A 78 0.42 -4.49 -7.40
C PRO A 78 1.42 -4.35 -8.55
N THR A 79 2.71 -4.18 -8.25
CA THR A 79 3.76 -4.01 -9.27
C THR A 79 3.96 -5.25 -10.16
N LEU A 80 3.36 -6.39 -9.81
CA LEU A 80 3.33 -7.57 -10.69
C LEU A 80 2.43 -7.36 -11.91
N GLN A 81 1.40 -6.53 -11.78
CA GLN A 81 0.40 -6.29 -12.81
C GLN A 81 0.37 -4.84 -13.30
N LEU A 82 0.61 -3.85 -12.41
CA LEU A 82 0.55 -2.44 -12.73
C LEU A 82 1.74 -2.04 -13.62
N THR A 83 1.44 -1.45 -14.79
CA THR A 83 2.44 -0.95 -15.73
C THR A 83 2.37 0.57 -15.85
N GLN A 84 3.38 1.17 -16.46
CA GLN A 84 3.43 2.61 -16.68
C GLN A 84 2.29 3.08 -17.60
N GLU A 85 1.91 2.28 -18.61
CA GLU A 85 0.81 2.59 -19.53
C GLU A 85 -0.52 2.67 -18.78
N ILE A 86 -0.75 1.77 -17.82
CA ILE A 86 -1.95 1.79 -16.97
C ILE A 86 -1.97 3.06 -16.11
N VAL A 87 -0.86 3.38 -15.45
CA VAL A 87 -0.75 4.62 -14.65
C VAL A 87 -1.02 5.85 -15.51
N GLN A 88 -0.48 5.91 -16.73
CA GLN A 88 -0.69 7.02 -17.64
C GLN A 88 -2.15 7.14 -18.11
N LEU A 89 -2.84 6.03 -18.38
CA LEU A 89 -4.26 6.00 -18.74
C LEU A 89 -5.11 6.68 -17.66
N PHE A 90 -4.91 6.29 -16.40
CA PHE A 90 -5.66 6.87 -15.28
C PHE A 90 -5.26 8.31 -14.99
N LYS A 91 -3.99 8.67 -15.15
CA LYS A 91 -3.52 10.05 -15.01
C LYS A 91 -4.11 10.98 -16.08
N ALA A 92 -4.18 10.54 -17.33
CA ALA A 92 -4.82 11.27 -18.42
C ALA A 92 -6.32 11.48 -18.18
N SER A 93 -6.94 10.59 -17.38
CA SER A 93 -8.35 10.68 -16.96
C SER A 93 -8.57 11.50 -15.69
N GLY A 94 -7.53 12.18 -15.18
CA GLY A 94 -7.59 13.09 -14.04
C GLY A 94 -7.59 12.42 -12.66
N TYR A 95 -7.14 11.17 -12.56
CA TYR A 95 -7.03 10.48 -11.28
C TYR A 95 -5.70 10.76 -10.58
N TRP A 96 -5.77 11.11 -9.30
CA TRP A 96 -4.65 10.99 -8.37
C TRP A 96 -4.45 9.51 -8.02
N GLN A 97 -3.19 9.05 -7.99
CA GLN A 97 -2.88 7.64 -7.87
C GLN A 97 -1.80 7.37 -6.83
N ALA A 98 -2.11 6.51 -5.87
CA ALA A 98 -1.15 5.98 -4.91
C ALA A 98 -0.90 4.48 -5.12
N LEU A 99 0.25 4.02 -4.67
CA LEU A 99 0.67 2.63 -4.68
C LEU A 99 1.01 2.17 -3.26
N GLU A 100 0.47 1.02 -2.86
CA GLU A 100 0.89 0.25 -1.67
C GLU A 100 1.70 -0.96 -2.13
N SER A 101 3.00 -1.01 -1.82
CA SER A 101 3.91 -2.04 -2.35
C SER A 101 4.90 -2.54 -1.31
N ASN A 102 5.33 -3.79 -1.43
CA ASN A 102 6.45 -4.31 -0.64
C ASN A 102 7.82 -3.81 -1.12
N GLY A 103 7.88 -3.15 -2.29
CA GLY A 103 9.05 -2.47 -2.82
C GLY A 103 10.08 -3.35 -3.53
N LEU A 104 9.89 -4.66 -3.62
CA LEU A 104 10.86 -5.56 -4.29
C LEU A 104 10.93 -5.38 -5.81
N LYS A 105 9.90 -4.79 -6.40
CA LYS A 105 9.87 -4.43 -7.81
C LYS A 105 9.63 -2.93 -7.94
N ALA A 106 10.32 -2.30 -8.89
CA ALA A 106 10.19 -0.87 -9.13
C ALA A 106 8.74 -0.47 -9.42
N ALA A 107 8.27 0.55 -8.75
CA ALA A 107 6.98 1.17 -9.03
C ALA A 107 7.03 1.89 -10.40
N PRO A 108 5.96 1.81 -11.22
CA PRO A 108 5.86 2.57 -12.44
C PRO A 108 6.04 4.08 -12.21
N LEU A 109 6.49 4.78 -13.25
CA LEU A 109 6.56 6.24 -13.22
C LEU A 109 5.16 6.84 -13.37
N GLY A 110 4.97 8.04 -12.83
CA GLY A 110 3.73 8.81 -12.98
C GLY A 110 2.73 8.67 -11.82
N LEU A 111 3.00 7.82 -10.83
CA LEU A 111 2.25 7.78 -9.58
C LEU A 111 2.47 9.06 -8.77
N ASP A 112 1.42 9.52 -8.09
CA ASP A 112 1.44 10.74 -7.28
C ASP A 112 1.94 10.46 -5.85
N TYR A 113 1.78 9.23 -5.36
CA TYR A 113 2.22 8.81 -4.04
C TYR A 113 2.66 7.34 -4.04
N ILE A 114 3.72 7.02 -3.32
CA ILE A 114 4.21 5.65 -3.18
C ILE A 114 4.42 5.37 -1.70
N THR A 115 3.73 4.34 -1.22
CA THR A 115 3.97 3.72 0.08
C THR A 115 4.78 2.45 -0.13
N LEU A 116 5.93 2.37 0.53
CA LEU A 116 6.73 1.14 0.60
C LEU A 116 6.56 0.49 1.97
N SER A 117 6.24 -0.79 1.96
CA SER A 117 6.16 -1.62 3.16
C SER A 117 7.13 -2.81 3.09
N PRO A 118 8.46 -2.55 3.18
CA PRO A 118 9.46 -3.62 3.10
C PRO A 118 9.31 -4.61 4.24
N LYS A 119 9.50 -5.89 3.96
CA LYS A 119 9.30 -6.97 4.92
C LYS A 119 10.64 -7.55 5.38
N GLY A 120 10.90 -7.55 6.68
CA GLY A 120 12.01 -8.24 7.30
C GLY A 120 13.33 -8.18 6.51
N ASN A 121 13.75 -9.33 6.00
CA ASN A 121 15.01 -9.52 5.26
C ASN A 121 15.02 -8.90 3.85
N THR A 122 13.92 -8.36 3.35
CA THR A 122 13.87 -7.74 2.02
C THR A 122 14.33 -6.26 2.01
N ARG A 123 14.53 -5.64 3.19
CA ARG A 123 14.88 -4.22 3.32
C ARG A 123 16.10 -3.80 2.49
N PRO A 124 17.23 -4.55 2.48
CA PRO A 124 18.40 -4.16 1.68
C PRO A 124 18.11 -4.13 0.18
N GLN A 125 17.30 -5.07 -0.32
CA GLN A 125 16.90 -5.11 -1.74
C GLN A 125 16.00 -3.94 -2.10
N VAL A 126 15.09 -3.56 -1.20
CA VAL A 126 14.20 -2.42 -1.40
C VAL A 126 14.96 -1.10 -1.35
N LEU A 127 15.93 -0.94 -0.43
CA LEU A 127 16.82 0.21 -0.39
C LEU A 127 17.58 0.36 -1.71
N GLU A 128 18.16 -0.72 -2.23
CA GLU A 128 18.87 -0.70 -3.51
C GLU A 128 17.94 -0.35 -4.67
N GLN A 129 16.71 -0.93 -4.70
CA GLN A 129 15.72 -0.68 -5.76
C GLN A 129 15.26 0.79 -5.81
N TYR A 130 15.25 1.48 -4.68
CA TYR A 130 14.79 2.87 -4.56
C TYR A 130 15.91 3.85 -4.17
N ARG A 131 17.18 3.50 -4.38
CA ARG A 131 18.35 4.32 -4.01
C ARG A 131 18.25 5.76 -4.51
N ASP A 132 17.82 5.95 -5.75
CA ASP A 132 17.75 7.23 -6.45
C ASP A 132 16.32 7.77 -6.57
N ARG A 133 15.39 7.23 -5.78
CA ARG A 133 13.97 7.62 -5.84
C ARG A 133 13.39 7.85 -4.46
N GLN A 134 13.07 9.11 -4.15
CA GLN A 134 12.28 9.42 -2.96
C GLN A 134 10.84 8.94 -3.13
N VAL A 135 10.25 8.42 -2.05
CA VAL A 135 8.86 7.96 -1.99
C VAL A 135 8.06 8.78 -0.99
N GLY A 136 6.73 8.66 -1.00
CA GLY A 136 5.86 9.36 -0.06
C GLY A 136 6.03 8.85 1.36
N GLU A 137 6.03 7.52 1.55
CA GLU A 137 6.24 6.94 2.88
C GLU A 137 6.88 5.55 2.84
N VAL A 138 7.57 5.25 3.93
CA VAL A 138 7.97 3.88 4.30
C VAL A 138 7.20 3.49 5.55
N ARG A 139 6.47 2.38 5.49
CA ARG A 139 5.64 1.87 6.59
C ARG A 139 6.06 0.46 6.98
N ILE A 140 6.54 0.29 8.21
CA ILE A 140 7.06 -0.97 8.74
C ILE A 140 6.05 -1.58 9.71
N ALA A 141 5.63 -2.81 9.43
CA ALA A 141 4.82 -3.60 10.36
C ALA A 141 5.67 -4.04 11.55
N ILE A 142 5.14 -3.85 12.77
CA ILE A 142 5.82 -4.08 14.05
C ILE A 142 4.96 -4.98 14.94
N ALA A 143 5.59 -6.03 15.46
CA ALA A 143 5.09 -6.83 16.58
C ALA A 143 5.83 -6.46 17.87
N ASP A 144 5.28 -6.85 19.02
CA ASP A 144 5.96 -6.70 20.31
C ASP A 144 7.30 -7.46 20.30
N GLY A 145 8.36 -6.81 20.78
CA GLY A 145 9.71 -7.34 20.77
C GLY A 145 10.52 -7.10 19.49
N ASP A 146 9.93 -6.56 18.41
CA ASP A 146 10.67 -6.21 17.20
C ASP A 146 11.67 -5.08 17.46
N ALA A 147 12.84 -5.15 16.82
CA ALA A 147 13.83 -4.08 16.88
C ALA A 147 13.37 -2.83 16.12
N LEU A 148 13.77 -1.63 16.60
CA LEU A 148 13.57 -0.39 15.86
C LEU A 148 14.33 -0.45 14.53
N PRO A 149 13.64 -0.28 13.38
CA PRO A 149 14.33 -0.24 12.10
C PRO A 149 15.20 1.02 11.99
N VAL A 150 16.36 0.88 11.36
CA VAL A 150 17.28 1.99 11.11
C VAL A 150 16.84 2.72 9.84
N ILE A 151 16.50 3.99 9.95
CA ILE A 151 15.97 4.78 8.82
C ILE A 151 17.00 4.88 7.69
N GLU A 152 18.28 4.95 8.01
CA GLU A 152 19.39 5.03 7.06
C GLU A 152 19.56 3.75 6.21
N GLU A 153 18.93 2.65 6.63
CA GLU A 153 18.85 1.38 5.90
C GLU A 153 17.55 1.23 5.09
N LEU A 154 16.79 2.30 4.93
CA LEU A 154 15.52 2.33 4.21
C LEU A 154 15.56 3.33 3.06
N PRO A 155 14.69 3.20 2.04
CA PRO A 155 14.54 4.23 1.00
C PRO A 155 14.23 5.60 1.57
N GLN A 156 14.71 6.66 0.90
CA GLN A 156 14.33 8.02 1.25
C GLN A 156 12.83 8.22 1.10
N ALA A 157 12.19 8.75 2.14
CA ALA A 157 10.76 9.00 2.17
C ALA A 157 10.45 10.35 2.83
N GLU A 158 9.28 10.91 2.50
CA GLU A 158 8.77 12.10 3.20
C GLU A 158 8.32 11.74 4.62
N HIS A 159 7.83 10.51 4.81
CA HIS A 159 7.34 10.03 6.09
C HIS A 159 7.80 8.59 6.38
N TYR A 160 8.07 8.33 7.66
CA TYR A 160 8.38 6.99 8.17
C TYR A 160 7.36 6.60 9.24
N PHE A 161 6.72 5.43 9.06
CA PHE A 161 5.70 4.93 9.97
C PHE A 161 6.03 3.56 10.53
N LEU A 162 5.74 3.38 11.83
CA LEU A 162 5.59 2.08 12.47
C LEU A 162 4.11 1.74 12.54
N SER A 163 3.75 0.57 12.00
CA SER A 163 2.37 0.06 11.97
C SER A 163 2.29 -1.16 12.88
N PRO A 164 1.60 -1.09 14.01
CA PRO A 164 1.41 -2.27 14.86
C PRO A 164 0.63 -3.34 14.08
N ILE A 165 1.09 -4.59 14.16
CA ILE A 165 0.37 -5.73 13.57
C ILE A 165 -0.91 -5.97 14.37
N PHE A 166 -2.02 -6.14 13.65
CA PHE A 166 -3.33 -6.50 14.19
C PHE A 166 -3.56 -8.01 14.11
N ASP A 167 -4.46 -8.55 14.92
CA ASP A 167 -5.00 -9.90 14.78
C ASP A 167 -6.37 -9.80 14.09
N GLY A 168 -6.40 -10.06 12.78
CA GLY A 168 -7.55 -9.75 11.95
C GLY A 168 -7.94 -8.28 12.05
N ASP A 169 -9.13 -7.99 12.57
CA ASP A 169 -9.63 -6.62 12.81
C ASP A 169 -9.39 -6.13 14.24
N THR A 170 -8.74 -6.95 15.08
CA THR A 170 -8.51 -6.61 16.49
C THR A 170 -7.14 -5.98 16.69
N ILE A 171 -7.13 -4.82 17.33
CA ILE A 171 -5.89 -4.16 17.75
C ILE A 171 -5.22 -4.97 18.87
N ILE A 172 -3.90 -5.17 18.76
CA ILE A 172 -3.08 -5.80 19.81
C ILE A 172 -2.43 -4.68 20.63
N PRO A 173 -2.88 -4.41 21.88
CA PRO A 173 -2.36 -3.29 22.68
C PRO A 173 -0.86 -3.35 22.91
N ALA A 174 -0.28 -4.56 23.08
CA ALA A 174 1.17 -4.74 23.25
C ALA A 174 1.95 -4.20 22.05
N ASN A 175 1.51 -4.50 20.80
CA ASN A 175 2.15 -4.00 19.59
C ASN A 175 2.07 -2.46 19.50
N VAL A 176 0.97 -1.86 19.90
CA VAL A 176 0.81 -0.39 19.93
C VAL A 176 1.75 0.25 20.95
N SER A 177 1.77 -0.28 22.19
CA SER A 177 2.66 0.20 23.25
C SER A 177 4.13 0.05 22.85
N HIS A 178 4.47 -1.04 22.15
CA HIS A 178 5.82 -1.26 21.63
C HIS A 178 6.18 -0.23 20.54
N CYS A 179 5.30 0.02 19.58
CA CYS A 179 5.49 1.08 18.59
C CYS A 179 5.72 2.44 19.26
N GLU A 180 4.93 2.79 20.27
CA GLU A 180 5.09 4.04 21.04
C GLU A 180 6.48 4.11 21.68
N ALA A 181 6.93 3.03 22.34
CA ALA A 181 8.25 2.97 22.96
C ALA A 181 9.38 3.13 21.93
N LEU A 182 9.25 2.55 20.74
CA LEU A 182 10.20 2.71 19.64
C LEU A 182 10.22 4.15 19.11
N ILE A 183 9.07 4.78 18.93
CA ILE A 183 8.94 6.18 18.47
C ILE A 183 9.58 7.14 19.48
N ARG A 184 9.45 6.89 20.79
CA ARG A 184 10.15 7.68 21.83
C ARG A 184 11.67 7.62 21.72
N ARG A 185 12.23 6.55 21.16
CA ARG A 185 13.69 6.39 20.93
C ARG A 185 14.17 7.11 19.68
N ASP A 186 13.32 7.18 18.64
CA ASP A 186 13.60 7.95 17.42
C ASP A 186 12.32 8.64 16.93
N PRO A 187 12.14 9.95 17.22
CA PRO A 187 10.92 10.68 16.91
C PRO A 187 10.74 11.00 15.41
N ARG A 188 11.65 10.58 14.55
CA ARG A 188 11.46 10.63 13.09
C ARG A 188 10.38 9.64 12.65
N TRP A 189 10.15 8.59 13.43
CA TRP A 189 9.06 7.65 13.23
C TRP A 189 7.73 8.22 13.71
N ARG A 190 6.67 7.85 13.03
CA ARG A 190 5.27 8.17 13.38
C ARG A 190 4.46 6.89 13.51
N LEU A 191 3.39 6.92 14.27
CA LEU A 191 2.46 5.79 14.38
C LEU A 191 1.48 5.81 13.20
N SER A 192 1.29 4.66 12.55
CA SER A 192 0.20 4.44 11.60
C SER A 192 -0.68 3.31 12.10
N LEU A 193 -1.93 3.60 12.41
CA LEU A 193 -2.93 2.59 12.76
C LEU A 193 -3.74 2.19 11.53
N GLN A 194 -4.39 1.03 11.58
CA GLN A 194 -5.42 0.62 10.63
C GLN A 194 -6.76 1.24 11.07
N THR A 195 -6.91 2.55 10.89
CA THR A 195 -8.05 3.30 11.44
C THR A 195 -9.40 2.82 10.89
N HIS A 196 -9.43 2.33 9.64
CA HIS A 196 -10.62 1.73 9.04
C HIS A 196 -11.17 0.56 9.89
N LYS A 197 -10.29 -0.30 10.43
CA LYS A 197 -10.68 -1.40 11.33
C LYS A 197 -11.24 -0.88 12.66
N LEU A 198 -10.64 0.20 13.20
CA LEU A 198 -11.04 0.77 14.50
C LEU A 198 -12.42 1.44 14.45
N ILE A 199 -12.80 2.01 13.30
CA ILE A 199 -14.10 2.70 13.13
C ILE A 199 -15.12 1.85 12.37
N GLY A 200 -14.78 0.61 12.04
CA GLY A 200 -15.70 -0.35 11.42
C GLY A 200 -16.11 -0.01 9.99
N ILE A 201 -15.25 0.63 9.22
CA ILE A 201 -15.43 0.82 7.77
C ILE A 201 -14.56 -0.16 7.00
N ARG A 202 -14.92 -0.34 5.71
CA ARG A 202 -14.19 -1.26 4.83
C ARG A 202 -12.82 -0.70 4.45
#